data_55709df70afb75254b4332bf5bbfe417
#
_entry.id   55709df70afb75254b4332bf5bbfe417
#
_cell.length_a   1.000
_cell.length_b   1.000
_cell.length_c   1.000
_cell.angle_alpha   90.00
_cell.angle_beta   90.00
_cell.angle_gamma   90.00
#
_symmetry.space_group_name_H-M   'P 1'
#
loop_
_entity.id
_entity.type
_entity.pdbx_description
1 polymer ?
#
loop_
_entity_poly.entity_id
_entity_poly.type
_entity_poly.pdbx_seq_one_letter_code
_entity_poly.pdbx_strand_id
1 'polypeptide(L)'
;MRIVGIDPGQAGGIAWWTEPFRADLQYAVEPMPKTEKDIANLLGWMFAGEIHPIEGLVYIERVHTMPGQGIASSGKFMQHYGFLRGVLVALGIPFEEVSPLKWQRALGCLSGGDKNVTKQKAQQLFPHLTITHATADALLIAEYGRRLYAREEK
;
A
#
# COMPACT_ATOMS: atom_id res chain seq x y z
N MET A 1 7.02 14.43 4.89
CA MET A 1 6.26 13.71 3.82
C MET A 1 6.06 12.26 4.19
N ARG A 2 4.89 11.69 3.96
CA ARG A 2 4.61 10.26 4.15
C ARG A 2 4.05 9.65 2.86
N ILE A 3 4.61 8.53 2.43
CA ILE A 3 4.09 7.75 1.29
C ILE A 3 3.53 6.44 1.82
N VAL A 4 2.29 6.14 1.49
CA VAL A 4 1.61 4.90 1.91
C VAL A 4 1.31 4.05 0.69
N GLY A 5 1.57 2.75 0.79
CA GLY A 5 1.20 1.74 -0.19
C GLY A 5 0.11 0.82 0.38
N ILE A 6 -0.96 0.61 -0.36
CA ILE A 6 -2.06 -0.28 0.03
C ILE A 6 -2.24 -1.37 -1.03
N ASP A 7 -2.07 -2.62 -0.60
CA ASP A 7 -2.55 -3.81 -1.31
C ASP A 7 -3.95 -4.17 -0.76
N PRO A 8 -5.04 -3.94 -1.52
CA PRO A 8 -6.39 -4.17 -1.05
C PRO A 8 -6.70 -5.65 -0.80
N GLY A 9 -7.69 -5.90 0.05
CA GLY A 9 -8.19 -7.23 0.41
C GLY A 9 -7.72 -7.66 1.80
N GLN A 10 -8.43 -8.65 2.37
CA GLN A 10 -8.13 -9.16 3.72
C GLN A 10 -6.78 -9.88 3.80
N ALA A 11 -6.25 -10.35 2.68
CA ALA A 11 -4.93 -10.98 2.57
C ALA A 11 -3.84 -10.01 2.11
N GLY A 12 -4.15 -8.74 1.95
CA GLY A 12 -3.22 -7.68 1.60
C GLY A 12 -2.61 -7.00 2.83
N GLY A 13 -2.14 -5.75 2.64
CA GLY A 13 -1.49 -5.01 3.72
C GLY A 13 -1.41 -3.52 3.46
N ILE A 14 -0.89 -2.81 4.45
CA ILE A 14 -0.64 -1.38 4.42
C ILE A 14 0.81 -1.14 4.83
N ALA A 15 1.56 -0.48 3.98
CA ALA A 15 2.96 -0.11 4.22
C ALA A 15 3.12 1.40 4.13
N TRP A 16 4.07 1.95 4.85
CA TRP A 16 4.37 3.37 4.75
C TRP A 16 5.86 3.65 4.84
N TRP A 17 6.27 4.62 4.09
CA TRP A 17 7.54 5.29 4.18
C TRP A 17 7.34 6.68 4.77
N THR A 18 8.22 7.10 5.66
CA THR A 18 8.22 8.46 6.19
C THR A 18 9.58 9.08 5.91
N GLU A 19 9.58 10.31 5.42
CA GLU A 19 10.80 11.08 5.21
C GLU A 19 11.60 11.16 6.50
N PRO A 20 12.89 10.83 6.49
CA PRO A 20 13.60 10.44 7.68
C PRO A 20 13.86 11.60 8.61
N PHE A 21 13.31 11.48 9.82
CA PHE A 21 13.94 12.05 11.00
C PHE A 21 15.17 11.20 11.43
N ARG A 22 15.18 9.90 11.04
CA ARG A 22 16.24 8.91 11.33
C ARG A 22 16.24 7.83 10.25
N ALA A 23 17.43 7.49 9.76
CA ALA A 23 17.63 6.59 8.62
C ALA A 23 17.16 5.13 8.85
N ASP A 24 16.98 4.69 10.10
CA ASP A 24 16.69 3.32 10.50
C ASP A 24 15.19 2.97 10.61
N LEU A 25 14.29 3.98 10.52
CA LEU A 25 12.85 3.79 10.66
C LEU A 25 12.04 4.25 9.45
N GLN A 26 12.61 4.14 8.25
CA GLN A 26 12.01 4.70 7.04
C GLN A 26 10.76 3.96 6.57
N TYR A 27 10.70 2.64 6.78
CA TYR A 27 9.59 1.80 6.35
C TYR A 27 8.98 1.03 7.51
N ALA A 28 7.66 0.96 7.50
CA ALA A 28 6.92 0.03 8.31
C ALA A 28 5.81 -0.61 7.47
N VAL A 29 5.33 -1.78 7.87
CA VAL A 29 4.28 -2.51 7.18
C VAL A 29 3.49 -3.35 8.15
N GLU A 30 2.19 -3.42 7.92
CA GLU A 30 1.26 -4.29 8.64
C GLU A 30 0.40 -5.07 7.65
N PRO A 31 0.05 -6.33 7.96
CA PRO A 31 -1.04 -7.01 7.28
C PRO A 31 -2.32 -6.17 7.40
N MET A 32 -3.24 -6.32 6.46
CA MET A 32 -4.52 -5.59 6.50
C MET A 32 -5.22 -5.83 7.84
N PRO A 33 -5.55 -4.77 8.61
CA PRO A 33 -6.29 -4.91 9.85
C PRO A 33 -7.63 -5.62 9.64
N LYS A 34 -8.10 -6.36 10.66
CA LYS A 34 -9.25 -7.25 10.50
C LYS A 34 -10.59 -6.53 10.41
N THR A 35 -10.70 -5.35 11.00
CA THR A 35 -11.95 -4.59 11.02
C THR A 35 -11.83 -3.27 10.25
N GLU A 36 -12.94 -2.83 9.68
CA GLU A 36 -13.03 -1.53 9.00
C GLU A 36 -12.65 -0.37 9.93
N LYS A 37 -13.03 -0.49 11.21
CA LYS A 37 -12.68 0.50 12.23
C LYS A 37 -11.18 0.59 12.46
N ASP A 38 -10.48 -0.56 12.53
CA ASP A 38 -9.03 -0.58 12.75
C ASP A 38 -8.29 -0.03 11.53
N ILE A 39 -8.78 -0.32 10.32
CA ILE A 39 -8.23 0.26 9.08
C ILE A 39 -8.39 1.78 9.09
N ALA A 40 -9.60 2.28 9.39
CA ALA A 40 -9.86 3.71 9.42
C ALA A 40 -9.02 4.42 10.50
N ASN A 41 -8.87 3.82 11.68
CA ASN A 41 -8.03 4.33 12.75
C ASN A 41 -6.56 4.37 12.36
N LEU A 42 -6.05 3.32 11.73
CA LEU A 42 -4.66 3.25 11.26
C LEU A 42 -4.38 4.35 10.22
N LEU A 43 -5.23 4.49 9.21
CA LEU A 43 -5.08 5.51 8.17
C LEU A 43 -5.20 6.92 8.77
N GLY A 44 -6.15 7.15 9.66
CA GLY A 44 -6.29 8.42 10.37
C GLY A 44 -5.06 8.76 11.20
N TRP A 45 -4.53 7.79 11.96
CA TRP A 45 -3.32 7.98 12.75
C TRP A 45 -2.10 8.28 11.88
N MET A 46 -1.97 7.62 10.73
CA MET A 46 -0.83 7.85 9.82
C MET A 46 -0.71 9.30 9.36
N PHE A 47 -1.82 10.01 9.23
CA PHE A 47 -1.84 11.39 8.75
C PHE A 47 -2.16 12.41 9.84
N ALA A 48 -2.44 11.95 11.06
CA ALA A 48 -2.53 12.84 12.21
C ALA A 48 -1.14 13.30 12.65
N GLY A 49 -0.92 14.60 12.72
CA GLY A 49 0.27 15.19 13.34
C GLY A 49 -0.11 15.86 14.66
N GLU A 50 0.86 16.10 15.54
CA GLU A 50 0.62 16.74 16.85
C GLU A 50 0.14 18.18 16.72
N ILE A 51 0.59 18.90 15.70
CA ILE A 51 0.29 20.33 15.49
C ILE A 51 -0.42 20.54 14.15
N HIS A 52 0.04 19.86 13.10
CA HIS A 52 -0.52 19.92 11.74
C HIS A 52 -0.64 18.53 11.15
N PRO A 53 -1.60 18.29 10.22
CA PRO A 53 -1.67 17.04 9.48
C PRO A 53 -0.33 16.72 8.82
N ILE A 54 0.03 15.44 8.79
CA ILE A 54 1.23 14.97 8.09
C ILE A 54 0.96 14.99 6.58
N GLU A 55 1.75 15.74 5.86
CA GLU A 55 1.71 15.77 4.41
C GLU A 55 2.04 14.40 3.83
N GLY A 56 1.24 13.91 2.87
CA GLY A 56 1.51 12.62 2.28
C GLY A 56 0.57 12.23 1.14
N LEU A 57 0.89 11.11 0.51
CA LEU A 57 0.16 10.54 -0.60
C LEU A 57 0.03 9.04 -0.45
N VAL A 58 -1.15 8.51 -0.71
CA VAL A 58 -1.43 7.07 -0.72
C VAL A 58 -1.44 6.54 -2.15
N TYR A 59 -0.72 5.45 -2.38
CA TYR A 59 -0.85 4.64 -3.60
C TYR A 59 -1.63 3.38 -3.25
N ILE A 60 -2.81 3.23 -3.83
CA ILE A 60 -3.65 2.04 -3.66
C ILE A 60 -3.65 1.21 -4.94
N GLU A 61 -3.41 -0.10 -4.83
CA GLU A 61 -3.45 -0.95 -6.00
C GLU A 61 -4.87 -0.99 -6.59
N ARG A 62 -4.97 -0.73 -7.90
CA ARG A 62 -6.23 -0.78 -8.63
C ARG A 62 -6.69 -2.22 -8.78
N VAL A 63 -7.86 -2.48 -8.28
CA VAL A 63 -8.51 -3.78 -8.30
C VAL A 63 -9.40 -3.93 -9.54
N HIS A 64 -9.36 -5.11 -10.12
CA HIS A 64 -10.28 -5.53 -11.19
C HIS A 64 -10.95 -6.85 -10.81
N THR A 65 -12.20 -7.00 -11.20
CA THR A 65 -12.85 -8.31 -11.19
C THR A 65 -12.28 -9.14 -12.37
N MET A 66 -11.89 -10.37 -12.09
CA MET A 66 -11.37 -11.28 -13.12
C MET A 66 -12.46 -12.26 -13.55
N PRO A 67 -12.57 -12.60 -14.85
CA PRO A 67 -13.41 -13.69 -15.28
C PRO A 67 -13.06 -14.99 -14.53
N GLY A 68 -14.08 -15.72 -14.05
CA GLY A 68 -13.87 -16.95 -13.29
C GLY A 68 -13.75 -16.79 -11.78
N GLN A 69 -13.70 -15.57 -11.24
CA GLN A 69 -13.86 -15.35 -9.80
C GLN A 69 -15.30 -15.54 -9.38
N GLY A 70 -15.51 -16.22 -8.25
CA GLY A 70 -16.87 -16.38 -7.68
C GLY A 70 -17.49 -15.02 -7.34
N ILE A 71 -18.76 -14.84 -7.64
CA ILE A 71 -19.51 -13.57 -7.45
C ILE A 71 -19.38 -13.08 -6.01
N ALA A 72 -19.52 -13.96 -5.02
CA ALA A 72 -19.43 -13.60 -3.60
C ALA A 72 -18.02 -13.11 -3.20
N SER A 73 -16.97 -13.74 -3.72
CA SER A 73 -15.58 -13.34 -3.45
C SER A 73 -15.25 -12.01 -4.11
N SER A 74 -15.66 -11.83 -5.35
CA SER A 74 -15.51 -10.56 -6.07
C SER A 74 -16.27 -9.43 -5.37
N GLY A 75 -17.52 -9.70 -4.93
CA GLY A 75 -18.33 -8.74 -4.19
C GLY A 75 -17.66 -8.26 -2.90
N LYS A 76 -17.18 -9.18 -2.06
CA LYS A 76 -16.46 -8.84 -0.81
C LYS A 76 -15.18 -8.05 -1.09
N PHE A 77 -14.45 -8.44 -2.11
CA PHE A 77 -13.20 -7.75 -2.48
C PHE A 77 -13.47 -6.32 -2.98
N MET A 78 -14.47 -6.13 -3.84
CA MET A 78 -14.85 -4.80 -4.33
C MET A 78 -15.46 -3.93 -3.22
N GLN A 79 -16.20 -4.52 -2.28
CA GLN A 79 -16.70 -3.82 -1.10
C GLN A 79 -15.54 -3.29 -0.25
N HIS A 80 -14.55 -4.13 0.02
CA HIS A 80 -13.36 -3.74 0.78
C HIS A 80 -12.57 -2.62 0.09
N TYR A 81 -12.38 -2.75 -1.22
CA TYR A 81 -11.72 -1.71 -2.03
C TYR A 81 -12.48 -0.38 -1.99
N GLY A 82 -13.82 -0.43 -2.16
CA GLY A 82 -14.68 0.75 -2.04
C GLY A 82 -14.61 1.40 -0.66
N PHE A 83 -14.57 0.58 0.40
CA PHE A 83 -14.40 1.04 1.77
C PHE A 83 -13.07 1.79 1.95
N LEU A 84 -11.94 1.22 1.51
CA LEU A 84 -10.62 1.86 1.59
C LEU A 84 -10.62 3.24 0.91
N ARG A 85 -11.14 3.32 -0.31
CA ARG A 85 -11.28 4.61 -1.03
C ARG A 85 -12.19 5.59 -0.28
N GLY A 86 -13.31 5.10 0.25
CA GLY A 86 -14.24 5.91 1.03
C GLY A 86 -13.60 6.50 2.28
N VAL A 87 -12.79 5.74 3.01
CA VAL A 87 -12.03 6.23 4.16
C VAL A 87 -11.03 7.31 3.76
N LEU A 88 -10.26 7.09 2.69
CA LEU A 88 -9.29 8.09 2.22
C LEU A 88 -9.98 9.41 1.83
N VAL A 89 -11.10 9.33 1.11
CA VAL A 89 -11.92 10.51 0.77
C VAL A 89 -12.45 11.20 2.01
N ALA A 90 -13.03 10.45 2.96
CA ALA A 90 -13.63 11.00 4.18
C ALA A 90 -12.60 11.68 5.09
N LEU A 91 -11.37 11.17 5.13
CA LEU A 91 -10.26 11.74 5.89
C LEU A 91 -9.53 12.87 5.13
N GLY A 92 -9.91 13.15 3.89
CA GLY A 92 -9.22 14.15 3.05
C GLY A 92 -7.78 13.76 2.69
N ILE A 93 -7.47 12.47 2.68
CA ILE A 93 -6.13 11.96 2.36
C ILE A 93 -5.99 11.84 0.84
N PRO A 94 -5.02 12.51 0.20
CA PRO A 94 -4.76 12.36 -1.22
C PRO A 94 -4.33 10.92 -1.56
N PHE A 95 -4.87 10.38 -2.67
CA PHE A 95 -4.48 9.06 -3.13
C PHE A 95 -4.49 8.91 -4.65
N GLU A 96 -3.65 8.00 -5.14
CA GLU A 96 -3.61 7.56 -6.54
C GLU A 96 -3.86 6.06 -6.63
N GLU A 97 -4.63 5.67 -7.65
CA GLU A 97 -4.83 4.27 -8.00
C GLU A 97 -3.75 3.82 -8.99
N VAL A 98 -3.01 2.77 -8.65
CA VAL A 98 -1.95 2.22 -9.51
C VAL A 98 -2.23 0.78 -9.92
N SER A 99 -2.09 0.48 -11.22
CA SER A 99 -2.25 -0.91 -11.69
C SER A 99 -1.07 -1.78 -11.27
N PRO A 100 -1.29 -3.08 -11.00
CA PRO A 100 -0.22 -4.03 -10.69
C PRO A 100 0.90 -3.99 -11.72
N LEU A 101 0.55 -3.98 -13.00
CA LEU A 101 1.52 -3.94 -14.09
C LEU A 101 2.44 -2.71 -14.04
N LYS A 102 1.89 -1.55 -13.64
CA LYS A 102 2.64 -0.28 -13.61
C LYS A 102 3.71 -0.30 -12.54
N TRP A 103 3.38 -0.63 -11.29
CA TRP A 103 4.34 -0.63 -10.21
C TRP A 103 5.32 -1.81 -10.29
N GLN A 104 4.86 -3.01 -10.70
CA GLN A 104 5.74 -4.17 -10.90
C GLN A 104 6.78 -3.94 -11.99
N ARG A 105 6.39 -3.32 -13.10
CA ARG A 105 7.33 -2.97 -14.18
C ARG A 105 8.35 -1.94 -13.70
N ALA A 106 7.91 -0.90 -13.00
CA ALA A 106 8.80 0.16 -12.49
C ALA A 106 9.83 -0.37 -11.48
N LEU A 107 9.50 -1.42 -10.74
CA LEU A 107 10.40 -2.05 -9.76
C LEU A 107 11.14 -3.28 -10.29
N GLY A 108 10.89 -3.69 -11.54
CA GLY A 108 11.52 -4.86 -12.14
C GLY A 108 11.13 -6.18 -11.48
N CYS A 109 9.84 -6.34 -11.16
CA CYS A 109 9.30 -7.55 -10.53
C CYS A 109 7.95 -7.99 -11.12
N LEU A 110 7.87 -8.01 -12.46
CA LEU A 110 6.68 -8.52 -13.15
C LEU A 110 6.44 -9.98 -12.76
N SER A 111 5.34 -10.23 -12.05
CA SER A 111 5.08 -11.53 -11.42
C SER A 111 4.28 -12.49 -12.30
N GLY A 112 3.49 -11.97 -13.24
CA GLY A 112 2.54 -12.80 -13.99
C GLY A 112 1.52 -13.53 -13.09
N GLY A 113 1.32 -13.06 -11.85
CA GLY A 113 0.46 -13.67 -10.84
C GLY A 113 1.20 -14.55 -9.83
N ASP A 114 2.49 -14.81 -9.99
CA ASP A 114 3.30 -15.53 -9.00
C ASP A 114 3.72 -14.59 -7.85
N LYS A 115 3.08 -14.72 -6.70
CA LYS A 115 3.36 -13.92 -5.50
C LYS A 115 4.77 -14.13 -4.91
N ASN A 116 5.48 -15.19 -5.28
CA ASN A 116 6.86 -15.37 -4.83
C ASN A 116 7.80 -14.36 -5.47
N VAL A 117 7.55 -13.93 -6.69
CA VAL A 117 8.37 -12.93 -7.40
C VAL A 117 8.36 -11.59 -6.66
N THR A 118 7.19 -11.08 -6.32
CA THR A 118 7.06 -9.83 -5.57
C THR A 118 7.60 -9.95 -4.16
N LYS A 119 7.35 -11.08 -3.48
CA LYS A 119 7.90 -11.34 -2.15
C LYS A 119 9.43 -11.34 -2.14
N GLN A 120 10.08 -12.02 -3.09
CA GLN A 120 11.54 -12.02 -3.21
C GLN A 120 12.07 -10.61 -3.47
N LYS A 121 11.42 -9.85 -4.33
CA LYS A 121 11.79 -8.46 -4.60
C LYS A 121 11.72 -7.60 -3.34
N ALA A 122 10.64 -7.73 -2.57
CA ALA A 122 10.49 -7.01 -1.31
C ALA A 122 11.58 -7.41 -0.30
N GLN A 123 11.90 -8.70 -0.17
CA GLN A 123 12.99 -9.19 0.69
C GLN A 123 14.36 -8.64 0.28
N GLN A 124 14.61 -8.49 -1.01
CA GLN A 124 15.85 -7.88 -1.51
C GLN A 124 15.96 -6.39 -1.16
N LEU A 125 14.85 -5.65 -1.26
CA LEU A 125 14.84 -4.22 -0.98
C LEU A 125 14.81 -3.91 0.52
N PHE A 126 14.19 -4.77 1.32
CA PHE A 126 13.95 -4.56 2.74
C PHE A 126 14.43 -5.76 3.59
N PRO A 127 15.74 -6.08 3.57
CA PRO A 127 16.27 -7.28 4.24
C PRO A 127 16.12 -7.24 5.77
N HIS A 128 15.89 -6.07 6.34
CA HIS A 128 15.69 -5.85 7.78
C HIS A 128 14.23 -6.04 8.23
N LEU A 129 13.28 -6.19 7.30
CA LEU A 129 11.87 -6.37 7.63
C LEU A 129 11.46 -7.85 7.52
N THR A 130 10.52 -8.26 8.37
CA THR A 130 9.86 -9.56 8.22
C THR A 130 8.75 -9.44 7.17
N ILE A 131 8.97 -10.06 6.00
CA ILE A 131 8.09 -9.95 4.84
C ILE A 131 7.30 -11.23 4.62
N THR A 132 5.98 -11.09 4.57
CA THR A 132 5.03 -12.15 4.23
C THR A 132 4.42 -11.88 2.85
N HIS A 133 3.62 -12.81 2.33
CA HIS A 133 2.84 -12.57 1.12
C HIS A 133 1.82 -11.43 1.29
N ALA A 134 1.29 -11.24 2.50
CA ALA A 134 0.34 -10.18 2.83
C ALA A 134 0.98 -8.78 2.84
N THR A 135 2.27 -8.68 3.10
CA THR A 135 2.96 -7.39 3.29
C THR A 135 3.86 -6.98 2.12
N ALA A 136 4.23 -7.95 1.27
CA ALA A 136 5.19 -7.73 0.19
C ALA A 136 4.71 -6.68 -0.83
N ASP A 137 3.49 -6.84 -1.33
CA ASP A 137 2.96 -5.97 -2.38
C ASP A 137 2.72 -4.55 -1.84
N ALA A 138 2.20 -4.40 -0.61
CA ALA A 138 2.05 -3.10 0.03
C ALA A 138 3.39 -2.35 0.17
N LEU A 139 4.47 -3.04 0.59
CA LEU A 139 5.82 -2.46 0.67
C LEU A 139 6.34 -2.02 -0.70
N LEU A 140 6.14 -2.82 -1.73
CA LEU A 140 6.55 -2.49 -3.09
C LEU A 140 5.77 -1.30 -3.66
N ILE A 141 4.48 -1.21 -3.37
CA ILE A 141 3.65 -0.07 -3.78
C ILE A 141 4.12 1.21 -3.07
N ALA A 142 4.44 1.15 -1.77
CA ALA A 142 5.01 2.29 -1.04
C ALA A 142 6.36 2.71 -1.62
N GLU A 143 7.25 1.76 -1.95
CA GLU A 143 8.54 2.04 -2.59
C GLU A 143 8.38 2.63 -4.00
N TYR A 144 7.41 2.15 -4.76
CA TYR A 144 7.05 2.75 -6.04
C TYR A 144 6.70 4.24 -5.88
N GLY A 145 5.82 4.57 -4.94
CA GLY A 145 5.42 5.94 -4.65
C GLY A 145 6.59 6.80 -4.18
N ARG A 146 7.44 6.28 -3.28
CA ARG A 146 8.65 6.98 -2.83
C ARG A 146 9.60 7.33 -3.98
N ARG A 147 9.77 6.40 -4.94
CA ARG A 147 10.61 6.66 -6.12
C ARG A 147 10.04 7.73 -7.05
N LEU A 148 8.72 7.84 -7.14
CA LEU A 148 8.10 8.93 -7.88
C LEU A 148 8.36 10.27 -7.17
N TYR A 149 8.07 10.34 -5.88
CA TYR A 149 8.33 11.52 -5.06
C TYR A 149 9.77 12.02 -5.19
N ALA A 150 10.77 11.14 -5.03
CA ALA A 150 12.17 11.50 -5.16
C ALA A 150 12.63 11.96 -6.56
N ARG A 151 11.80 11.77 -7.59
CA ARG A 151 12.06 12.29 -8.95
C ARG A 151 11.51 13.70 -9.17
N GLU A 152 10.45 14.04 -8.47
CA GLU A 152 9.80 15.35 -8.56
C GLU A 152 10.58 16.43 -7.80
N GLU A 153 11.38 16.03 -6.82
CA GLU A 153 12.24 16.95 -6.05
C GLU A 153 13.57 17.29 -6.74
N LYS A 154 13.87 16.74 -7.92
CA LYS A 154 15.07 17.00 -8.70
C LYS A 154 14.80 17.92 -9.87
#